data_bb57473c99c63aa7686308d63a9f9d27
#
_entry.id   bb57473c99c63aa7686308d63a9f9d27
#
_cell.length_a   1.000
_cell.length_b   1.000
_cell.length_c   1.000
_cell.angle_alpha   90.00
_cell.angle_beta   90.00
_cell.angle_gamma   90.00
#
_symmetry.space_group_name_H-M   'P 1'
#
loop_
_entity.id
_entity.type
_entity.pdbx_description
1 polymer ?
#
loop_
_entity_poly.entity_id
_entity_poly.type
_entity_poly.pdbx_seq_one_letter_code
_entity_poly.pdbx_strand_id
1 'polypeptide(L)'
;MIRISNFSSLVKTFFKNIFSFRLPFEQQFKLFVTKAFETLFRVYVKRVDDYFFHSNERKDKFKSRGFVKRTVITAFGDVTFERRKYVNKKTGIHYYIDEKIGLKRYRRLSEETIFTILFEYQHTTASFLAKTYGVSRATVYNLVNSFQMPKLDIERFERDDNSPVYMEIDEDHMKCRRSKNTYMRMVVIHRGIEEICTQTH
;
A
#
# COMPACT_ATOMS: atom_id res chain seq x y z
N MET A 1 -9.50 -17.77 21.61
CA MET A 1 -8.03 -17.96 21.62
C MET A 1 -7.59 -18.33 20.20
N ILE A 2 -6.94 -17.43 19.45
CA ILE A 2 -6.44 -17.75 18.10
C ILE A 2 -5.18 -18.55 18.32
N ARG A 3 -5.16 -19.81 17.86
CA ARG A 3 -4.01 -20.68 18.02
C ARG A 3 -2.84 -20.14 17.20
N ILE A 4 -1.76 -19.74 17.86
CA ILE A 4 -0.43 -19.46 17.29
C ILE A 4 0.13 -20.70 16.56
N SER A 5 -0.53 -21.86 16.73
CA SER A 5 -0.24 -23.12 16.05
C SER A 5 -0.09 -23.00 14.52
N ASN A 6 -0.86 -22.09 13.88
CA ASN A 6 -0.79 -21.90 12.43
C ASN A 6 0.51 -21.22 11.99
N PHE A 7 1.03 -20.27 12.77
CA PHE A 7 2.29 -19.62 12.46
C PHE A 7 3.49 -20.58 12.68
N SER A 8 3.47 -21.32 13.77
CA SER A 8 4.49 -22.36 14.04
C SER A 8 4.51 -23.44 12.94
N SER A 9 3.33 -23.88 12.48
CA SER A 9 3.21 -24.82 11.37
C SER A 9 3.77 -24.23 10.06
N LEU A 10 3.53 -22.95 9.79
CA LEU A 10 4.04 -22.25 8.61
C LEU A 10 5.55 -22.14 8.62
N VAL A 11 6.15 -21.81 9.76
CA VAL A 11 7.61 -21.79 9.96
C VAL A 11 8.22 -23.20 9.75
N LYS A 12 7.64 -24.22 10.34
CA LYS A 12 8.10 -25.61 10.16
C LYS A 12 8.02 -26.05 8.68
N THR A 13 6.94 -25.70 7.98
CA THR A 13 6.77 -26.01 6.56
C THR A 13 7.79 -25.28 5.71
N PHE A 14 8.10 -24.02 6.01
CA PHE A 14 9.13 -23.25 5.33
C PHE A 14 10.49 -23.92 5.44
N PHE A 15 10.94 -24.26 6.66
CA PHE A 15 12.22 -24.96 6.87
C PHE A 15 12.26 -26.32 6.19
N LYS A 16 11.17 -27.10 6.24
CA LYS A 16 11.07 -28.37 5.52
C LYS A 16 11.23 -28.19 4.01
N ASN A 17 10.66 -27.15 3.43
CA ASN A 17 10.72 -26.90 1.99
C ASN A 17 12.07 -26.36 1.52
N ILE A 18 12.78 -25.58 2.34
CA ILE A 18 14.15 -25.12 2.04
C ILE A 18 15.06 -26.33 1.74
N PHE A 19 14.96 -27.38 2.52
CA PHE A 19 15.77 -28.61 2.35
C PHE A 19 15.28 -29.50 1.21
N SER A 20 14.11 -29.23 0.61
CA SER A 20 13.58 -30.03 -0.51
C SER A 20 14.12 -29.65 -1.89
N PHE A 21 14.88 -28.55 -2.00
CA PHE A 21 15.51 -28.01 -3.24
C PHE A 21 14.55 -27.87 -4.45
N ARG A 22 13.24 -27.85 -4.22
CA ARG A 22 12.23 -27.78 -5.31
C ARG A 22 12.13 -26.39 -5.95
N LEU A 23 12.44 -25.34 -5.22
CA LEU A 23 12.39 -23.94 -5.67
C LEU A 23 13.63 -23.18 -5.18
N PRO A 24 14.10 -22.17 -5.93
CA PRO A 24 15.16 -21.27 -5.43
C PRO A 24 14.78 -20.64 -4.11
N PHE A 25 15.77 -20.43 -3.24
CA PHE A 25 15.58 -19.90 -1.88
C PHE A 25 14.75 -18.61 -1.85
N GLU A 26 15.05 -17.67 -2.75
CA GLU A 26 14.33 -16.39 -2.83
C GLU A 26 12.83 -16.55 -3.08
N GLN A 27 12.46 -17.49 -3.96
CA GLN A 27 11.06 -17.78 -4.25
C GLN A 27 10.36 -18.41 -3.04
N GLN A 28 11.04 -19.33 -2.35
CA GLN A 28 10.52 -19.94 -1.13
C GLN A 28 10.35 -18.89 -0.04
N PHE A 29 11.32 -18.00 0.14
CA PHE A 29 11.27 -16.93 1.11
C PHE A 29 10.14 -15.94 0.80
N LYS A 30 9.96 -15.55 -0.46
CA LYS A 30 8.85 -14.70 -0.90
C LYS A 30 7.49 -15.33 -0.56
N LEU A 31 7.30 -16.61 -0.85
CA LEU A 31 6.08 -17.34 -0.51
C LEU A 31 5.85 -17.40 1.00
N PHE A 32 6.90 -17.60 1.77
CA PHE A 32 6.82 -17.60 3.24
C PHE A 32 6.38 -16.24 3.77
N VAL A 33 7.02 -15.15 3.33
CA VAL A 33 6.68 -13.78 3.75
C VAL A 33 5.24 -13.45 3.40
N THR A 34 4.78 -13.77 2.19
CA THR A 34 3.39 -13.57 1.77
C THR A 34 2.41 -14.29 2.68
N LYS A 35 2.66 -15.57 2.98
CA LYS A 35 1.79 -16.38 3.85
C LYS A 35 1.84 -15.94 5.31
N ALA A 36 3.01 -15.55 5.80
CA ALA A 36 3.17 -14.99 7.14
C ALA A 36 2.38 -13.69 7.29
N PHE A 37 2.53 -12.78 6.34
CA PHE A 37 1.77 -11.53 6.31
C PHE A 37 0.26 -11.79 6.27
N GLU A 38 -0.23 -12.63 5.38
CA GLU A 38 -1.65 -12.99 5.29
C GLU A 38 -2.19 -13.50 6.63
N THR A 39 -1.44 -14.38 7.29
CA THR A 39 -1.83 -14.97 8.58
C THR A 39 -1.88 -13.91 9.68
N LEU A 40 -0.84 -13.08 9.79
CA LEU A 40 -0.76 -12.01 10.78
C LEU A 40 -1.84 -10.95 10.55
N PHE A 41 -2.08 -10.59 9.30
CA PHE A 41 -3.10 -9.62 8.95
C PHE A 41 -4.51 -10.10 9.33
N ARG A 42 -4.83 -11.37 9.05
CA ARG A 42 -6.11 -11.97 9.48
C ARG A 42 -6.28 -11.95 11.00
N VAL A 43 -5.21 -12.26 11.73
CA VAL A 43 -5.21 -12.21 13.20
C VAL A 43 -5.43 -10.79 13.69
N TYR A 44 -4.74 -9.82 13.09
CA TYR A 44 -4.89 -8.40 13.40
C TYR A 44 -6.32 -7.92 13.18
N VAL A 45 -6.87 -8.15 11.98
CA VAL A 45 -8.26 -7.77 11.66
C VAL A 45 -9.24 -8.37 12.64
N LYS A 46 -9.09 -9.66 12.94
CA LYS A 46 -9.98 -10.33 13.90
C LYS A 46 -9.90 -9.73 15.29
N ARG A 47 -8.71 -9.38 15.77
CA ARG A 47 -8.54 -8.72 17.07
C ARG A 47 -9.20 -7.34 17.13
N VAL A 48 -8.99 -6.53 16.09
CA VAL A 48 -9.62 -5.20 16.00
C VAL A 48 -11.14 -5.34 15.94
N ASP A 49 -11.66 -6.32 15.17
CA ASP A 49 -13.09 -6.56 15.07
C ASP A 49 -13.69 -7.07 16.38
N ASP A 50 -12.99 -7.97 17.09
CA ASP A 50 -13.43 -8.46 18.41
C ASP A 50 -13.39 -7.34 19.47
N TYR A 51 -12.36 -6.48 19.45
CA TYR A 51 -12.30 -5.32 20.32
C TYR A 51 -13.47 -4.37 20.08
N PHE A 52 -13.74 -4.03 18.81
CA PHE A 52 -14.89 -3.20 18.46
C PHE A 52 -16.21 -3.87 18.83
N PHE A 53 -16.35 -5.18 18.62
CA PHE A 53 -17.56 -5.92 18.95
C PHE A 53 -17.95 -5.81 20.44
N HIS A 54 -16.97 -5.79 21.34
CA HIS A 54 -17.21 -5.67 22.79
C HIS A 54 -17.30 -4.20 23.26
N SER A 55 -16.99 -3.22 22.42
CA SER A 55 -17.00 -1.80 22.77
C SER A 55 -18.42 -1.29 23.07
N ASN A 56 -18.50 -0.28 23.96
CA ASN A 56 -19.75 0.41 24.25
C ASN A 56 -20.28 1.16 23.04
N GLU A 57 -19.40 1.77 22.23
CA GLU A 57 -19.76 2.42 20.98
C GLU A 57 -20.57 1.52 20.06
N ARG A 58 -20.13 0.27 19.91
CA ARG A 58 -20.85 -0.70 19.09
C ARG A 58 -22.19 -1.07 19.74
N LYS A 59 -22.21 -1.35 21.04
CA LYS A 59 -23.45 -1.73 21.75
C LYS A 59 -24.54 -0.68 21.61
N ASP A 60 -24.16 0.59 21.68
CA ASP A 60 -25.11 1.71 21.62
C ASP A 60 -25.61 1.97 20.18
N LYS A 61 -24.67 2.02 19.22
CA LYS A 61 -24.96 2.49 17.87
C LYS A 61 -25.22 1.41 16.84
N PHE A 62 -24.66 0.20 17.03
CA PHE A 62 -24.62 -0.80 15.97
C PHE A 62 -25.14 -2.17 16.42
N LYS A 63 -25.78 -2.89 15.48
CA LYS A 63 -26.20 -4.28 15.60
C LYS A 63 -25.36 -5.15 14.66
N SER A 64 -24.82 -6.27 15.14
CA SER A 64 -24.08 -7.24 14.30
C SER A 64 -25.06 -8.06 13.45
N ARG A 65 -24.71 -8.31 12.18
CA ARG A 65 -25.51 -9.04 11.19
C ARG A 65 -24.70 -10.14 10.48
N GLY A 66 -23.79 -10.81 11.20
CA GLY A 66 -22.97 -11.89 10.65
C GLY A 66 -21.62 -11.43 10.09
N PHE A 67 -21.00 -12.30 9.29
CA PHE A 67 -19.67 -12.10 8.75
C PHE A 67 -19.69 -11.96 7.22
N VAL A 68 -18.74 -11.21 6.68
CA VAL A 68 -18.55 -11.00 5.24
C VAL A 68 -17.06 -11.11 4.91
N LYS A 69 -16.74 -11.86 3.86
CA LYS A 69 -15.37 -11.94 3.32
C LYS A 69 -15.02 -10.70 2.53
N ARG A 70 -13.78 -10.26 2.67
CA ARG A 70 -13.19 -9.19 1.87
C ARG A 70 -11.80 -9.59 1.41
N THR A 71 -11.49 -9.35 0.14
CA THR A 71 -10.15 -9.49 -0.42
C THR A 71 -9.58 -8.11 -0.70
N VAL A 72 -8.33 -7.89 -0.28
CA VAL A 72 -7.57 -6.65 -0.49
C VAL A 72 -6.23 -7.03 -1.10
N ILE A 73 -5.84 -6.31 -2.13
CA ILE A 73 -4.52 -6.40 -2.76
C ILE A 73 -3.57 -5.54 -1.94
N THR A 74 -2.52 -6.16 -1.41
CA THR A 74 -1.48 -5.50 -0.61
C THR A 74 -0.13 -5.62 -1.31
N ALA A 75 0.86 -4.86 -0.85
CA ALA A 75 2.25 -4.96 -1.34
C ALA A 75 2.83 -6.38 -1.18
N PHE A 76 2.28 -7.19 -0.26
CA PHE A 76 2.71 -8.57 0.00
C PHE A 76 1.84 -9.63 -0.69
N GLY A 77 0.88 -9.21 -1.53
CA GLY A 77 -0.07 -10.07 -2.24
C GLY A 77 -1.51 -9.91 -1.79
N ASP A 78 -2.38 -10.75 -2.33
CA ASP A 78 -3.81 -10.74 -2.03
C ASP A 78 -4.10 -11.34 -0.66
N VAL A 79 -4.81 -10.59 0.17
CA VAL A 79 -5.23 -11.05 1.50
C VAL A 79 -6.74 -11.11 1.57
N THR A 80 -7.27 -12.30 1.85
CA THR A 80 -8.70 -12.51 2.09
C THR A 80 -8.95 -12.73 3.58
N PHE A 81 -9.82 -11.93 4.16
CA PHE A 81 -10.19 -12.01 5.58
C PHE A 81 -11.70 -11.89 5.79
N GLU A 82 -12.16 -12.35 6.92
CA GLU A 82 -13.55 -12.19 7.38
C GLU A 82 -13.65 -11.04 8.37
N ARG A 83 -14.71 -10.26 8.25
CA ARG A 83 -15.05 -9.16 9.15
C ARG A 83 -16.55 -9.17 9.44
N ARG A 84 -16.95 -8.66 10.60
CA ARG A 84 -18.36 -8.53 10.93
C ARG A 84 -19.02 -7.41 10.14
N LYS A 85 -20.23 -7.67 9.72
CA LYS A 85 -21.13 -6.69 9.15
C LYS A 85 -21.95 -6.08 10.28
N TYR A 86 -21.86 -4.78 10.46
CA TYR A 86 -22.65 -4.03 11.42
C TYR A 86 -23.69 -3.19 10.70
N VAL A 87 -24.81 -2.93 11.39
CA VAL A 87 -25.88 -2.06 10.92
C VAL A 87 -26.14 -1.02 12.00
N ASN A 88 -26.13 0.24 11.62
CA ASN A 88 -26.47 1.33 12.52
C ASN A 88 -27.95 1.22 12.92
N LYS A 89 -28.24 1.25 14.21
CA LYS A 89 -29.59 1.07 14.77
C LYS A 89 -30.56 2.20 14.35
N LYS A 90 -30.05 3.41 14.16
CA LYS A 90 -30.87 4.59 13.82
C LYS A 90 -31.06 4.75 12.31
N THR A 91 -29.96 4.63 11.54
CA THR A 91 -29.96 4.94 10.10
C THR A 91 -30.11 3.72 9.21
N GLY A 92 -29.93 2.50 9.71
CA GLY A 92 -29.92 1.28 8.92
C GLY A 92 -28.67 1.10 8.03
N ILE A 93 -27.77 2.07 8.04
CA ILE A 93 -26.57 2.04 7.18
C ILE A 93 -25.58 0.97 7.65
N HIS A 94 -25.00 0.26 6.67
CA HIS A 94 -23.99 -0.75 6.95
C HIS A 94 -22.66 -0.11 7.32
N TYR A 95 -22.04 -0.64 8.36
CA TYR A 95 -20.72 -0.26 8.84
C TYR A 95 -19.79 -1.48 8.90
N TYR A 96 -18.51 -1.25 8.63
CA TYR A 96 -17.43 -2.23 8.73
C TYR A 96 -16.24 -1.59 9.42
N ILE A 97 -15.39 -2.40 10.03
CA ILE A 97 -14.18 -1.91 10.72
C ILE A 97 -13.06 -1.45 9.78
N ASP A 98 -13.29 -1.44 8.47
CA ASP A 98 -12.28 -1.18 7.45
C ASP A 98 -11.45 0.09 7.73
N GLU A 99 -12.12 1.19 8.06
CA GLU A 99 -11.45 2.45 8.37
C GLU A 99 -10.57 2.36 9.62
N LYS A 100 -10.96 1.54 10.61
CA LYS A 100 -10.17 1.31 11.83
C LYS A 100 -8.89 0.51 11.57
N ILE A 101 -8.83 -0.22 10.47
CA ILE A 101 -7.64 -0.99 10.04
C ILE A 101 -6.91 -0.35 8.86
N GLY A 102 -7.18 0.92 8.57
CA GLY A 102 -6.50 1.68 7.51
C GLY A 102 -6.93 1.31 6.08
N LEU A 103 -8.11 0.67 5.92
CA LEU A 103 -8.63 0.32 4.60
C LEU A 103 -9.79 1.22 4.22
N LYS A 104 -9.69 1.89 3.09
CA LYS A 104 -10.80 2.68 2.55
C LYS A 104 -11.96 1.79 2.11
N ARG A 105 -13.17 2.30 2.35
CA ARG A 105 -14.42 1.64 1.97
C ARG A 105 -14.47 1.39 0.46
N TYR A 106 -14.86 0.19 0.05
CA TYR A 106 -15.00 -0.23 -1.35
C TYR A 106 -13.70 -0.28 -2.19
N ARG A 107 -12.54 0.08 -1.66
CA ARG A 107 -11.26 -0.06 -2.40
C ARG A 107 -10.71 -1.47 -2.25
N ARG A 108 -10.26 -2.05 -3.37
CA ARG A 108 -9.58 -3.35 -3.37
C ARG A 108 -8.08 -3.24 -3.08
N LEU A 109 -7.48 -2.09 -3.32
CA LEU A 109 -6.07 -1.82 -3.11
C LEU A 109 -5.87 -1.21 -1.71
N SER A 110 -4.82 -1.64 -1.00
CA SER A 110 -4.35 -0.94 0.20
C SER A 110 -3.73 0.41 -0.17
N GLU A 111 -3.66 1.35 0.77
CA GLU A 111 -3.03 2.65 0.53
C GLU A 111 -1.55 2.48 0.14
N GLU A 112 -0.83 1.58 0.81
CA GLU A 112 0.56 1.27 0.50
C GLU A 112 0.73 0.75 -0.93
N THR A 113 -0.17 -0.15 -1.38
CA THR A 113 -0.14 -0.65 -2.77
C THR A 113 -0.42 0.46 -3.77
N ILE A 114 -1.34 1.37 -3.45
CA ILE A 114 -1.62 2.54 -4.31
C ILE A 114 -0.37 3.40 -4.43
N PHE A 115 0.27 3.71 -3.29
CA PHE A 115 1.49 4.50 -3.27
C PHE A 115 2.61 3.84 -4.08
N THR A 116 2.81 2.53 -3.91
CA THR A 116 3.82 1.77 -4.68
C THR A 116 3.53 1.81 -6.18
N ILE A 117 2.27 1.63 -6.60
CA ILE A 117 1.88 1.74 -8.02
C ILE A 117 2.19 3.13 -8.57
N LEU A 118 1.88 4.20 -7.82
CA LEU A 118 2.14 5.57 -8.24
C LEU A 118 3.64 5.85 -8.37
N PHE A 119 4.44 5.36 -7.42
CA PHE A 119 5.88 5.48 -7.44
C PHE A 119 6.51 4.71 -8.61
N GLU A 120 6.14 3.45 -8.79
CA GLU A 120 6.65 2.61 -9.87
C GLU A 120 6.19 3.09 -11.26
N TYR A 121 5.05 3.79 -11.36
CA TYR A 121 4.56 4.33 -12.63
C TYR A 121 5.52 5.34 -13.27
N GLN A 122 6.39 5.97 -12.49
CA GLN A 122 7.42 6.87 -12.99
C GLN A 122 8.50 6.12 -13.81
N HIS A 123 8.68 4.83 -13.55
CA HIS A 123 9.76 4.02 -14.14
C HIS A 123 9.26 2.85 -15.00
N THR A 124 7.95 2.58 -14.99
CA THR A 124 7.37 1.43 -15.71
C THR A 124 6.08 1.79 -16.45
N THR A 125 5.59 0.86 -17.27
CA THR A 125 4.36 1.06 -18.02
C THR A 125 3.11 0.64 -17.22
N ALA A 126 1.97 1.30 -17.48
CA ALA A 126 0.69 0.91 -16.88
C ALA A 126 0.32 -0.56 -17.16
N SER A 127 0.75 -1.12 -18.29
CA SER A 127 0.53 -2.53 -18.64
C SER A 127 1.30 -3.47 -17.74
N PHE A 128 2.54 -3.14 -17.40
CA PHE A 128 3.38 -3.91 -16.49
C PHE A 128 2.78 -3.90 -15.09
N LEU A 129 2.47 -2.72 -14.56
CA LEU A 129 1.86 -2.55 -13.23
C LEU A 129 0.50 -3.28 -13.12
N ALA A 130 -0.34 -3.16 -14.15
CA ALA A 130 -1.62 -3.86 -14.19
C ALA A 130 -1.46 -5.38 -14.05
N LYS A 131 -0.46 -5.97 -14.74
CA LYS A 131 -0.14 -7.38 -14.65
C LYS A 131 0.46 -7.75 -13.29
N THR A 132 1.37 -6.94 -12.77
CA THR A 132 2.07 -7.18 -11.50
C THR A 132 1.09 -7.19 -10.31
N TYR A 133 0.17 -6.23 -10.26
CA TYR A 133 -0.78 -6.07 -9.16
C TYR A 133 -2.14 -6.70 -9.42
N GLY A 134 -2.34 -7.41 -10.54
CA GLY A 134 -3.62 -8.06 -10.85
C GLY A 134 -4.80 -7.09 -11.00
N VAL A 135 -4.55 -5.88 -11.51
CA VAL A 135 -5.56 -4.84 -11.75
C VAL A 135 -5.69 -4.53 -13.24
N SER A 136 -6.70 -3.76 -13.63
CA SER A 136 -6.83 -3.29 -15.00
C SER A 136 -5.90 -2.09 -15.28
N ARG A 137 -5.47 -1.92 -16.54
CA ARG A 137 -4.76 -0.70 -16.97
C ARG A 137 -5.55 0.57 -16.68
N ALA A 138 -6.87 0.51 -16.85
CA ALA A 138 -7.76 1.63 -16.52
C ALA A 138 -7.69 1.98 -15.02
N THR A 139 -7.56 0.97 -14.14
CA THR A 139 -7.37 1.22 -12.70
C THR A 139 -6.07 1.98 -12.44
N VAL A 140 -4.96 1.59 -13.10
CA VAL A 140 -3.67 2.29 -12.95
C VAL A 140 -3.79 3.74 -13.41
N TYR A 141 -4.34 3.99 -14.61
CA TYR A 141 -4.55 5.35 -15.10
C TYR A 141 -5.46 6.18 -14.19
N ASN A 142 -6.54 5.59 -13.68
CA ASN A 142 -7.43 6.30 -12.77
C ASN A 142 -6.72 6.68 -11.45
N LEU A 143 -5.84 5.82 -10.94
CA LEU A 143 -5.04 6.14 -9.77
C LEU A 143 -4.10 7.31 -10.04
N VAL A 144 -3.36 7.27 -11.14
CA VAL A 144 -2.43 8.33 -11.55
C VAL A 144 -3.17 9.66 -11.75
N ASN A 145 -4.29 9.65 -12.48
CA ASN A 145 -5.08 10.85 -12.75
C ASN A 145 -5.78 11.41 -11.50
N SER A 146 -6.10 10.56 -10.53
CA SER A 146 -6.70 10.97 -9.25
C SER A 146 -5.68 11.42 -8.21
N PHE A 147 -4.39 11.17 -8.46
CA PHE A 147 -3.33 11.57 -7.55
C PHE A 147 -3.10 13.06 -7.70
N GLN A 148 -3.46 13.79 -6.66
CA GLN A 148 -3.09 15.19 -6.53
C GLN A 148 -1.76 15.26 -5.80
N MET A 149 -0.72 15.73 -6.47
CA MET A 149 0.52 16.07 -5.79
C MET A 149 0.20 17.01 -4.62
N PRO A 150 0.72 16.76 -3.42
CA PRO A 150 0.62 17.73 -2.36
C PRO A 150 1.20 19.05 -2.88
N LYS A 151 0.49 20.15 -2.69
CA LYS A 151 1.04 21.47 -3.00
C LYS A 151 2.33 21.61 -2.19
N LEU A 152 3.44 21.85 -2.88
CA LEU A 152 4.66 22.23 -2.22
C LEU A 152 4.37 23.49 -1.41
N ASP A 153 4.62 23.44 -0.13
CA ASP A 153 4.55 24.60 0.74
C ASP A 153 5.82 25.42 0.49
N ILE A 154 5.77 26.24 -0.56
CA ILE A 154 6.88 27.08 -0.98
C ILE A 154 7.24 28.08 0.12
N GLU A 155 6.27 28.45 0.97
CA GLU A 155 6.51 29.37 2.10
C GLU A 155 7.48 28.78 3.14
N ARG A 156 7.65 27.46 3.22
CA ARG A 156 8.67 26.83 4.07
C ARG A 156 10.10 27.08 3.58
N PHE A 157 10.28 27.32 2.29
CA PHE A 157 11.60 27.58 1.71
C PHE A 157 12.04 29.04 1.86
N GLU A 158 11.10 29.97 2.11
CA GLU A 158 11.39 31.39 2.20
C GLU A 158 11.82 31.85 3.59
N ARG A 159 11.63 31.03 4.64
CA ARG A 159 11.61 31.57 6.03
C ARG A 159 12.92 31.62 6.76
N ASP A 160 13.99 30.93 6.39
CA ASP A 160 15.04 30.75 7.38
C ASP A 160 16.50 30.99 6.94
N ASP A 161 16.80 31.36 5.71
CA ASP A 161 18.20 31.58 5.37
C ASP A 161 18.39 32.43 4.11
N ASN A 162 19.38 33.32 4.15
CA ASN A 162 19.87 34.06 2.97
C ASN A 162 20.60 33.16 1.95
N SER A 163 20.52 31.85 2.08
CA SER A 163 21.12 30.89 1.18
C SER A 163 20.42 30.91 -0.19
N PRO A 164 21.16 30.91 -1.29
CA PRO A 164 20.56 30.87 -2.62
C PRO A 164 19.77 29.57 -2.82
N VAL A 165 18.57 29.70 -3.40
CA VAL A 165 17.77 28.57 -3.82
C VAL A 165 18.05 28.29 -5.28
N TYR A 166 18.46 27.06 -5.58
CA TYR A 166 18.72 26.62 -6.95
C TYR A 166 17.49 25.89 -7.48
N MET A 167 17.16 26.16 -8.74
CA MET A 167 16.10 25.46 -9.46
C MET A 167 16.72 24.82 -10.69
N GLU A 168 16.69 23.50 -10.70
CA GLU A 168 17.10 22.71 -11.87
C GLU A 168 15.85 22.25 -12.62
N ILE A 169 15.82 22.51 -13.93
CA ILE A 169 14.72 22.09 -14.80
C ILE A 169 15.31 21.18 -15.86
N ASP A 170 14.90 19.94 -15.88
CA ASP A 170 15.27 18.98 -16.91
C ASP A 170 14.06 18.62 -17.77
N GLU A 171 14.25 18.59 -19.09
CA GLU A 171 13.23 18.18 -20.06
C GLU A 171 13.69 16.91 -20.77
N ASP A 172 12.98 15.80 -20.49
CA ASP A 172 13.19 14.56 -21.23
C ASP A 172 12.17 14.40 -22.36
N HIS A 173 12.67 14.26 -23.58
CA HIS A 173 11.87 14.11 -24.78
C HIS A 173 11.59 12.63 -25.08
N MET A 174 10.40 12.16 -24.76
CA MET A 174 9.97 10.81 -25.10
C MET A 174 9.31 10.74 -26.49
N LYS A 175 9.86 9.92 -27.38
CA LYS A 175 9.19 9.56 -28.65
C LYS A 175 8.06 8.58 -28.41
N CYS A 176 6.82 9.05 -28.39
CA CYS A 176 5.65 8.18 -28.42
C CYS A 176 5.34 7.74 -29.85
N ARG A 177 5.18 6.43 -30.07
CA ARG A 177 4.97 5.79 -31.39
C ARG A 177 3.69 6.23 -32.14
N ARG A 178 2.76 6.97 -31.52
CA ARG A 178 1.45 7.32 -32.08
C ARG A 178 0.93 8.73 -31.82
N SER A 179 1.68 9.63 -31.21
CA SER A 179 1.24 11.00 -30.99
C SER A 179 2.43 11.96 -30.91
N LYS A 180 2.11 13.25 -30.95
CA LYS A 180 3.06 14.36 -30.81
C LYS A 180 4.08 14.08 -29.69
N ASN A 181 5.31 14.48 -29.93
CA ASN A 181 6.38 14.41 -28.94
C ASN A 181 5.86 14.83 -27.55
N THR A 182 5.93 13.92 -26.62
CA THR A 182 5.57 14.17 -25.22
C THR A 182 6.89 14.44 -24.49
N TYR A 183 6.96 15.52 -23.76
CA TYR A 183 8.09 15.84 -22.89
C TYR A 183 7.66 15.76 -21.45
N MET A 184 8.55 15.28 -20.61
CA MET A 184 8.41 15.31 -19.16
C MET A 184 9.35 16.39 -18.63
N ARG A 185 8.83 17.25 -17.77
CA ARG A 185 9.64 18.23 -17.05
C ARG A 185 9.83 17.78 -15.63
N MET A 186 11.07 17.66 -15.23
CA MET A 186 11.44 17.47 -13.83
C MET A 186 11.97 18.82 -13.30
N VAL A 187 11.38 19.27 -12.20
CA VAL A 187 11.83 20.48 -11.50
C VAL A 187 12.35 20.05 -10.14
N VAL A 188 13.62 20.27 -9.90
CA VAL A 188 14.27 20.03 -8.61
C VAL A 188 14.60 21.38 -7.99
N ILE A 189 14.12 21.63 -6.78
CA ILE A 189 14.42 22.83 -6.01
C ILE A 189 15.28 22.40 -4.81
N HIS A 190 16.48 22.95 -4.70
CA HIS A 190 17.40 22.63 -3.62
C HIS A 190 18.20 23.86 -3.15
N ARG A 191 18.78 23.82 -1.95
CA ARG A 191 19.60 24.89 -1.39
C ARG A 191 21.11 24.73 -1.64
N GLY A 192 21.50 23.84 -2.51
CA GLY A 192 22.87 23.45 -2.80
C GLY A 192 23.13 22.00 -2.38
N ILE A 193 24.23 21.46 -2.89
CA ILE A 193 24.75 20.16 -2.47
C ILE A 193 25.81 20.44 -1.43
N GLU A 194 25.64 20.00 -0.20
CA GLU A 194 26.75 19.95 0.75
C GLU A 194 27.77 18.93 0.20
N GLU A 195 28.92 19.42 -0.26
CA GLU A 195 30.05 18.55 -0.53
C GLU A 195 30.45 17.89 0.79
N ILE A 196 30.11 16.60 0.93
CA ILE A 196 30.66 15.76 1.98
C ILE A 196 32.14 15.59 1.62
N CYS A 197 32.99 16.50 2.11
CA CYS A 197 34.43 16.30 2.11
C CYS A 197 34.73 15.06 2.98
N THR A 198 34.86 13.91 2.35
CA THR A 198 35.50 12.76 2.95
C THR A 198 36.97 13.10 3.10
N GLN A 199 37.34 13.62 4.27
CA GLN A 199 38.73 13.60 4.69
C GLN A 199 39.14 12.15 4.93
N THR A 200 39.80 11.57 3.93
CA THR A 200 40.61 10.37 4.12
C THR A 200 41.86 10.77 4.86
N HIS A 201 41.97 10.37 6.14
CA HIS A 201 43.21 10.26 6.86
C HIS A 201 43.81 8.85 6.68
#